data_eefa1e72bb7f2b140c753f6de7b609d9
#
_entry.id   eefa1e72bb7f2b140c753f6de7b609d9
#
_cell.length_a   1.000
_cell.length_b   1.000
_cell.length_c   1.000
_cell.angle_alpha   90.00
_cell.angle_beta   90.00
_cell.angle_gamma   90.00
#
_symmetry.space_group_name_H-M   'P 1'
#
loop_
_entity.id
_entity.type
_entity.pdbx_description
1 polymer ?
#
loop_
_entity_poly.entity_id
_entity_poly.type
_entity_poly.pdbx_seq_one_letter_code
_entity_poly.pdbx_strand_id
1 'polypeptide(L)'
;EIYTLSLHDALPFSMVFDALYATSLKNDAPHTSPRPYDSDRDGLVIGEGGGMLVLEELEHALARGAHIHAEIVGFGSNADGAHATRPEQTTMRRAMELALEDAHLSADAIGYVNGHGTATEQGDIAETLATHSLFGARMPISSQKSFLGHTLGACGALESWFCIEMMKDRKSTRLN
;
A
#
# COMPACT_ATOMS: atom_id res chain seq x y z
N GLU A 1 -8.36 -17.23 -4.76
CA GLU A 1 -8.90 -16.90 -6.09
C GLU A 1 -7.86 -16.12 -6.86
N ILE A 2 -7.54 -16.57 -8.07
CA ILE A 2 -6.60 -15.88 -8.96
C ILE A 2 -7.44 -14.96 -9.84
N TYR A 3 -7.34 -13.67 -9.65
CA TYR A 3 -7.94 -12.68 -10.54
C TYR A 3 -6.95 -12.35 -11.65
N THR A 4 -7.23 -12.77 -12.87
CA THR A 4 -6.52 -12.30 -14.06
C THR A 4 -7.30 -11.11 -14.61
N LEU A 5 -6.83 -9.89 -14.38
CA LEU A 5 -7.33 -8.71 -15.07
C LEU A 5 -6.74 -8.71 -16.49
N SER A 6 -7.58 -8.85 -17.50
CA SER A 6 -7.17 -8.68 -18.89
C SER A 6 -7.13 -7.19 -19.24
N LEU A 7 -6.39 -6.82 -20.28
CA LEU A 7 -6.35 -5.44 -20.80
C LEU A 7 -7.74 -4.88 -21.18
N HIS A 8 -8.72 -5.76 -21.45
CA HIS A 8 -10.10 -5.37 -21.70
C HIS A 8 -10.82 -4.87 -20.45
N ASP A 9 -10.37 -5.27 -19.27
CA ASP A 9 -10.97 -4.88 -17.99
C ASP A 9 -10.41 -3.54 -17.47
N ALA A 10 -9.26 -3.11 -17.97
CA ALA A 10 -8.61 -1.86 -17.53
C ALA A 10 -9.40 -0.60 -17.94
N LEU A 11 -10.02 -0.59 -19.10
CA LEU A 11 -10.80 0.55 -19.60
C LEU A 11 -12.00 0.90 -18.71
N PRO A 12 -12.88 -0.05 -18.30
CA PRO A 12 -13.96 0.25 -17.36
C PRO A 12 -13.48 0.79 -16.02
N PHE A 13 -12.38 0.26 -15.47
CA PHE A 13 -11.80 0.76 -14.22
C PHE A 13 -11.25 2.17 -14.36
N SER A 14 -10.52 2.46 -15.43
CA SER A 14 -10.03 3.83 -15.70
C SER A 14 -11.16 4.82 -15.81
N MET A 15 -12.23 4.46 -16.52
CA MET A 15 -13.43 5.31 -16.65
C MET A 15 -14.12 5.55 -15.30
N VAL A 16 -14.17 4.55 -14.42
CA VAL A 16 -14.77 4.73 -13.09
C VAL A 16 -13.97 5.72 -12.25
N PHE A 17 -12.64 5.57 -12.19
CA PHE A 17 -11.80 6.49 -11.42
C PHE A 17 -11.78 7.90 -12.00
N ASP A 18 -11.86 8.04 -13.31
CA ASP A 18 -11.98 9.32 -13.98
C ASP A 18 -13.33 10.00 -13.67
N ALA A 19 -14.42 9.25 -13.72
CA ALA A 19 -15.75 9.73 -13.34
C ALA A 19 -15.84 10.13 -11.86
N LEU A 20 -14.99 9.57 -11.00
CA LEU A 20 -14.86 9.94 -9.59
C LEU A 20 -13.87 11.08 -9.34
N TYR A 21 -13.30 11.66 -10.40
CA TYR A 21 -12.28 12.73 -10.34
C TYR A 21 -11.06 12.32 -9.48
N ALA A 22 -10.68 11.05 -9.52
CA ALA A 22 -9.60 10.51 -8.72
C ALA A 22 -8.28 10.40 -9.51
N THR A 23 -8.33 10.53 -10.84
CA THR A 23 -7.16 10.42 -11.73
C THR A 23 -6.40 11.72 -11.87
N SER A 24 -5.08 11.63 -12.07
CA SER A 24 -4.23 12.79 -12.39
C SER A 24 -4.59 13.35 -13.77
N LEU A 25 -4.58 14.68 -13.89
CA LEU A 25 -4.80 15.40 -15.14
C LEU A 25 -3.51 15.95 -15.76
N LYS A 26 -2.34 15.63 -15.20
CA LYS A 26 -1.02 16.15 -15.65
C LYS A 26 -0.51 15.49 -16.94
N ASN A 27 -1.35 15.43 -17.96
CA ASN A 27 -0.99 14.83 -19.26
C ASN A 27 0.16 15.56 -19.97
N ASP A 28 0.31 16.86 -19.74
CA ASP A 28 1.40 17.67 -20.31
C ASP A 28 2.72 17.51 -19.56
N ALA A 29 2.70 16.94 -18.35
CA ALA A 29 3.88 16.72 -17.53
C ALA A 29 3.82 15.34 -16.80
N PRO A 30 3.68 14.23 -17.53
CA PRO A 30 3.39 12.91 -16.95
C PRO A 30 4.49 12.42 -16.01
N HIS A 31 5.72 12.86 -16.17
CA HIS A 31 6.85 12.53 -15.30
C HIS A 31 6.76 13.14 -13.90
N THR A 32 5.78 14.02 -13.66
CA THR A 32 5.53 14.63 -12.33
C THR A 32 4.39 13.96 -11.58
N SER A 33 3.79 12.89 -12.08
CA SER A 33 2.70 12.15 -11.46
C SER A 33 2.88 10.63 -11.68
N PRO A 34 2.40 9.76 -10.75
CA PRO A 34 1.81 10.12 -9.46
C PRO A 34 2.83 10.57 -8.42
N ARG A 35 2.37 11.33 -7.43
CA ARG A 35 3.21 11.91 -6.36
C ARG A 35 2.56 11.67 -4.99
N PRO A 36 2.47 10.43 -4.50
CA PRO A 36 1.88 10.15 -3.20
C PRO A 36 2.48 11.01 -2.09
N TYR A 37 1.61 11.58 -1.26
CA TYR A 37 1.93 12.45 -0.11
C TYR A 37 2.57 13.80 -0.43
N ASP A 38 2.80 14.12 -1.71
CA ASP A 38 3.34 15.41 -2.12
C ASP A 38 2.26 16.51 -2.11
N SER A 39 2.67 17.76 -1.85
CA SER A 39 1.75 18.91 -1.86
C SER A 39 1.15 19.16 -3.24
N ASP A 40 1.88 18.83 -4.30
CA ASP A 40 1.48 19.08 -5.69
C ASP A 40 0.83 17.85 -6.34
N ARG A 41 0.46 16.84 -5.54
CA ARG A 41 -0.27 15.68 -6.05
C ARG A 41 -1.64 16.09 -6.58
N ASP A 42 -2.11 15.40 -7.59
CA ASP A 42 -3.36 15.74 -8.26
C ASP A 42 -4.24 14.54 -8.59
N GLY A 43 -3.87 13.36 -8.15
CA GLY A 43 -4.65 12.16 -8.37
C GLY A 43 -3.79 10.95 -8.72
N LEU A 44 -4.45 9.81 -8.82
CA LEU A 44 -3.80 8.53 -9.14
C LEU A 44 -3.47 8.42 -10.63
N VAL A 45 -2.49 7.58 -10.91
CA VAL A 45 -2.19 7.10 -12.27
C VAL A 45 -2.33 5.58 -12.24
N ILE A 46 -3.14 5.03 -13.15
CA ILE A 46 -3.30 3.58 -13.28
C ILE A 46 -1.99 2.97 -13.77
N GLY A 47 -1.55 1.92 -13.10
CA GLY A 47 -0.39 1.11 -13.48
C GLY A 47 -0.82 -0.29 -13.92
N GLU A 48 0.09 -1.02 -14.52
CA GLU A 48 -0.09 -2.41 -14.92
C GLU A 48 0.90 -3.29 -14.16
N GLY A 49 0.46 -4.50 -13.81
CA GLY A 49 1.33 -5.45 -13.14
C GLY A 49 0.60 -6.67 -12.64
N GLY A 50 1.38 -7.68 -12.30
CA GLY A 50 0.91 -8.90 -11.66
C GLY A 50 1.95 -9.40 -10.66
N GLY A 51 1.52 -9.99 -9.58
CA GLY A 51 2.40 -10.55 -8.56
C GLY A 51 1.79 -11.79 -7.94
N MET A 52 2.65 -12.71 -7.52
CA MET A 52 2.27 -13.92 -6.79
C MET A 52 3.22 -14.11 -5.62
N LEU A 53 2.67 -14.35 -4.44
CA LEU A 53 3.42 -14.73 -3.26
C LEU A 53 3.07 -16.17 -2.90
N VAL A 54 4.08 -16.97 -2.58
CA VAL A 54 3.89 -18.31 -2.02
C VAL A 54 3.89 -18.18 -0.52
N LEU A 55 2.74 -18.40 0.09
CA LEU A 55 2.54 -18.41 1.53
C LEU A 55 2.57 -19.85 2.02
N GLU A 56 3.28 -20.08 3.11
CA GLU A 56 3.46 -21.39 3.70
C GLU A 56 3.45 -21.27 5.22
N GLU A 57 2.90 -22.25 5.90
CA GLU A 57 2.93 -22.32 7.35
C GLU A 57 4.38 -22.42 7.83
N LEU A 58 4.73 -21.66 8.88
CA LEU A 58 6.11 -21.48 9.32
C LEU A 58 6.81 -22.80 9.70
N GLU A 59 6.15 -23.63 10.51
CA GLU A 59 6.74 -24.89 10.97
C GLU A 59 6.94 -25.87 9.81
N HIS A 60 6.04 -25.87 8.83
CA HIS A 60 6.21 -26.66 7.61
C HIS A 60 7.40 -26.19 6.77
N ALA A 61 7.54 -24.86 6.59
CA ALA A 61 8.67 -24.28 5.87
C ALA A 61 10.00 -24.60 6.55
N LEU A 62 10.07 -24.48 7.87
CA LEU A 62 11.24 -24.83 8.68
C LEU A 62 11.60 -26.31 8.57
N ALA A 63 10.59 -27.20 8.69
CA ALA A 63 10.80 -28.64 8.66
C ALA A 63 11.41 -29.14 7.34
N ARG A 64 11.08 -28.49 6.21
CA ARG A 64 11.67 -28.84 4.90
C ARG A 64 12.92 -28.04 4.54
N GLY A 65 13.40 -27.16 5.44
CA GLY A 65 14.59 -26.32 5.20
C GLY A 65 14.36 -25.25 4.12
N ALA A 66 13.17 -24.70 4.03
CA ALA A 66 12.85 -23.64 3.07
C ALA A 66 13.66 -22.37 3.33
N HIS A 67 14.00 -21.65 2.26
CA HIS A 67 14.47 -20.27 2.40
C HIS A 67 13.28 -19.34 2.65
N ILE A 68 13.19 -18.85 3.89
CA ILE A 68 12.12 -17.94 4.32
C ILE A 68 12.58 -16.52 4.04
N HIS A 69 11.82 -15.77 3.25
CA HIS A 69 12.12 -14.39 2.88
C HIS A 69 11.62 -13.39 3.91
N ALA A 70 10.45 -13.63 4.47
CA ALA A 70 9.80 -12.83 5.51
C ALA A 70 8.74 -13.67 6.20
N GLU A 71 8.27 -13.21 7.35
CA GLU A 71 7.15 -13.78 8.08
C GLU A 71 6.02 -12.75 8.15
N ILE A 72 4.78 -13.18 7.89
CA ILE A 72 3.59 -12.38 8.14
C ILE A 72 3.17 -12.65 9.57
N VAL A 73 3.35 -11.68 10.45
CA VAL A 73 3.12 -11.85 11.88
C VAL A 73 1.77 -11.34 12.36
N GLY A 74 1.05 -10.58 11.54
CA GLY A 74 -0.28 -10.09 11.91
C GLY A 74 -1.07 -9.58 10.71
N PHE A 75 -2.38 -9.57 10.89
CA PHE A 75 -3.35 -9.14 9.90
C PHE A 75 -4.45 -8.30 10.53
N GLY A 76 -4.89 -7.25 9.83
CA GLY A 76 -6.02 -6.43 10.24
C GLY A 76 -6.84 -5.98 9.04
N SER A 77 -8.15 -6.09 9.15
CA SER A 77 -9.09 -5.66 8.12
C SER A 77 -10.36 -5.10 8.72
N ASN A 78 -10.92 -4.11 8.07
CA ASN A 78 -12.24 -3.58 8.38
C ASN A 78 -12.87 -2.93 7.14
N ALA A 79 -14.05 -2.35 7.30
CA ALA A 79 -14.70 -1.52 6.29
C ALA A 79 -15.28 -0.28 6.95
N ASP A 80 -15.10 0.89 6.33
CA ASP A 80 -15.63 2.15 6.87
C ASP A 80 -17.06 2.47 6.42
N GLY A 81 -17.54 1.79 5.38
CA GLY A 81 -18.87 2.06 4.81
C GLY A 81 -18.99 3.42 4.13
N ALA A 82 -17.87 4.14 3.98
CA ALA A 82 -17.81 5.45 3.35
C ALA A 82 -17.68 5.35 1.83
N HIS A 83 -17.39 6.48 1.19
CA HIS A 83 -17.21 6.53 -0.26
C HIS A 83 -15.84 5.97 -0.67
N ALA A 84 -15.76 5.24 -1.78
CA ALA A 84 -14.53 4.57 -2.26
C ALA A 84 -13.29 5.48 -2.38
N THR A 85 -13.49 6.78 -2.66
CA THR A 85 -12.41 7.78 -2.78
C THR A 85 -12.32 8.75 -1.60
N ARG A 86 -13.07 8.52 -0.53
CA ARG A 86 -13.07 9.34 0.68
C ARG A 86 -13.00 8.44 1.92
N PRO A 87 -11.86 7.78 2.14
CA PRO A 87 -11.70 6.89 3.28
C PRO A 87 -11.64 7.67 4.60
N GLU A 88 -12.02 6.98 5.68
CA GLU A 88 -12.05 7.54 7.02
C GLU A 88 -10.74 7.25 7.77
N GLN A 89 -10.10 8.28 8.29
CA GLN A 89 -8.87 8.17 9.08
C GLN A 89 -8.99 7.17 10.23
N THR A 90 -10.11 7.22 10.97
CA THR A 90 -10.33 6.40 12.17
C THR A 90 -10.41 4.92 11.85
N THR A 91 -11.03 4.57 10.73
CA THR A 91 -11.15 3.17 10.28
C THR A 91 -9.84 2.66 9.67
N MET A 92 -9.07 3.49 8.96
CA MET A 92 -7.71 3.16 8.53
C MET A 92 -6.82 2.87 9.74
N ARG A 93 -6.82 3.76 10.74
CA ARG A 93 -6.09 3.54 11.99
C ARG A 93 -6.50 2.23 12.66
N ARG A 94 -7.82 1.95 12.73
CA ARG A 94 -8.32 0.72 13.35
C ARG A 94 -7.82 -0.54 12.64
N ALA A 95 -7.70 -0.54 11.31
CA ALA A 95 -7.13 -1.67 10.58
C ALA A 95 -5.66 -1.92 10.97
N MET A 96 -4.87 -0.85 11.13
CA MET A 96 -3.48 -0.96 11.58
C MET A 96 -3.39 -1.45 13.03
N GLU A 97 -4.28 -0.98 13.93
CA GLU A 97 -4.36 -1.45 15.31
C GLU A 97 -4.70 -2.94 15.37
N LEU A 98 -5.65 -3.41 14.57
CA LEU A 98 -6.01 -4.82 14.48
C LEU A 98 -4.83 -5.68 14.05
N ALA A 99 -4.03 -5.22 13.09
CA ALA A 99 -2.83 -5.93 12.67
C ALA A 99 -1.77 -6.00 13.77
N LEU A 100 -1.59 -4.93 14.56
CA LEU A 100 -0.69 -4.92 15.71
C LEU A 100 -1.20 -5.84 16.85
N GLU A 101 -2.51 -5.81 17.12
CA GLU A 101 -3.13 -6.68 18.10
C GLU A 101 -2.93 -8.17 17.75
N ASP A 102 -3.15 -8.53 16.49
CA ASP A 102 -2.96 -9.89 15.98
C ASP A 102 -1.49 -10.32 16.05
N ALA A 103 -0.58 -9.42 15.69
CA ALA A 103 0.87 -9.63 15.81
C ALA A 103 1.39 -9.65 17.25
N HIS A 104 0.60 -9.24 18.23
CA HIS A 104 1.05 -8.98 19.61
C HIS A 104 2.23 -8.00 19.70
N LEU A 105 2.24 -6.99 18.83
CA LEU A 105 3.29 -5.97 18.75
C LEU A 105 2.78 -4.60 19.21
N SER A 106 3.67 -3.80 19.78
CA SER A 106 3.42 -2.39 20.02
C SER A 106 3.75 -1.56 18.76
N ALA A 107 3.18 -0.37 18.66
CA ALA A 107 3.45 0.55 17.55
C ALA A 107 4.95 0.90 17.42
N ASP A 108 5.69 0.95 18.52
CA ASP A 108 7.13 1.24 18.53
C ASP A 108 8.00 0.15 17.89
N ALA A 109 7.44 -1.06 17.71
CA ALA A 109 8.14 -2.14 17.02
C ALA A 109 8.17 -1.97 15.49
N ILE A 110 7.35 -1.06 14.95
CA ILE A 110 7.25 -0.84 13.52
C ILE A 110 8.30 0.17 13.07
N GLY A 111 9.12 -0.23 12.12
CA GLY A 111 10.20 0.61 11.59
C GLY A 111 9.86 1.33 10.29
N TYR A 112 8.82 0.90 9.57
CA TYR A 112 8.45 1.46 8.27
C TYR A 112 7.01 1.10 7.91
N VAL A 113 6.33 2.00 7.23
CA VAL A 113 4.99 1.78 6.65
C VAL A 113 5.07 1.90 5.12
N ASN A 114 4.73 0.83 4.42
CA ASN A 114 4.41 0.93 3.01
C ASN A 114 2.94 1.35 2.90
N GLY A 115 2.72 2.62 2.60
CA GLY A 115 1.39 3.18 2.52
C GLY A 115 0.68 2.84 1.22
N HIS A 116 -0.65 2.88 1.25
CA HIS A 116 -1.44 2.75 0.03
C HIS A 116 -1.18 3.93 -0.93
N GLY A 117 -1.10 5.15 -0.41
CA GLY A 117 -0.61 6.36 -1.06
C GLY A 117 -0.91 6.43 -2.56
N THR A 118 -2.13 6.83 -2.90
CA THR A 118 -2.61 6.85 -4.30
C THR A 118 -2.37 8.18 -5.01
N ALA A 119 -1.80 9.16 -4.32
CA ALA A 119 -1.70 10.55 -4.75
C ALA A 119 -3.06 11.26 -4.87
N THR A 120 -4.15 10.69 -4.35
CA THR A 120 -5.43 11.37 -4.23
C THR A 120 -5.41 12.29 -3.01
N GLU A 121 -6.09 13.44 -3.11
CA GLU A 121 -6.06 14.43 -2.02
C GLU A 121 -6.58 13.84 -0.70
N GLN A 122 -7.78 13.30 -0.71
CA GLN A 122 -8.46 12.81 0.50
C GLN A 122 -7.83 11.51 1.04
N GLY A 123 -7.44 10.60 0.13
CA GLY A 123 -6.85 9.32 0.51
C GLY A 123 -5.53 9.49 1.24
N ASP A 124 -4.63 10.28 0.68
CA ASP A 124 -3.30 10.51 1.26
C ASP A 124 -3.36 11.29 2.58
N ILE A 125 -4.31 12.25 2.71
CA ILE A 125 -4.54 12.97 3.97
C ILE A 125 -5.01 12.00 5.06
N ALA A 126 -6.05 11.20 4.78
CA ALA A 126 -6.60 10.27 5.75
C ALA A 126 -5.56 9.24 6.21
N GLU A 127 -4.79 8.69 5.28
CA GLU A 127 -3.74 7.72 5.59
C GLU A 127 -2.57 8.35 6.37
N THR A 128 -2.14 9.55 6.01
CA THR A 128 -1.11 10.28 6.75
C THR A 128 -1.54 10.54 8.19
N LEU A 129 -2.78 11.01 8.40
CA LEU A 129 -3.31 11.26 9.72
C LEU A 129 -3.47 9.97 10.55
N ALA A 130 -3.94 8.88 9.93
CA ALA A 130 -4.04 7.58 10.57
C ALA A 130 -2.68 7.08 11.03
N THR A 131 -1.69 7.08 10.13
CA THR A 131 -0.32 6.65 10.40
C THR A 131 0.33 7.51 11.50
N HIS A 132 0.23 8.84 11.37
CA HIS A 132 0.76 9.75 12.38
C HIS A 132 0.14 9.53 13.76
N SER A 133 -1.18 9.35 13.83
CA SER A 133 -1.89 9.17 15.10
C SER A 133 -1.54 7.88 15.83
N LEU A 134 -1.10 6.85 15.10
CA LEU A 134 -0.75 5.55 15.68
C LEU A 134 0.76 5.42 15.94
N PHE A 135 1.58 5.83 14.99
CA PHE A 135 3.03 5.60 15.01
C PHE A 135 3.85 6.86 15.32
N GLY A 136 3.21 8.03 15.31
CA GLY A 136 3.88 9.31 15.57
C GLY A 136 4.55 9.94 14.34
N ALA A 137 5.03 11.18 14.53
CA ALA A 137 5.53 12.02 13.44
C ALA A 137 6.84 11.54 12.78
N ARG A 138 7.55 10.61 13.39
CA ARG A 138 8.84 10.12 12.89
C ARG A 138 8.74 8.79 12.15
N MET A 139 7.54 8.25 11.95
CA MET A 139 7.36 7.01 11.23
C MET A 139 7.67 7.22 9.75
N PRO A 140 8.68 6.51 9.18
CA PRO A 140 8.91 6.54 7.75
C PRO A 140 7.74 5.89 7.01
N ILE A 141 7.18 6.62 6.05
CA ILE A 141 6.11 6.13 5.17
C ILE A 141 6.44 6.48 3.73
N SER A 142 6.23 5.56 2.82
CA SER A 142 6.24 5.83 1.39
C SER A 142 5.30 4.92 0.63
N SER A 143 4.99 5.27 -0.61
CA SER A 143 4.18 4.46 -1.51
C SER A 143 4.95 4.11 -2.76
N GLN A 144 4.94 2.84 -3.14
CA GLN A 144 5.56 2.35 -4.38
C GLN A 144 4.82 2.82 -5.64
N LYS A 145 3.62 3.37 -5.48
CA LYS A 145 2.82 3.88 -6.61
C LYS A 145 3.45 5.07 -7.31
N SER A 146 4.40 5.76 -6.67
CA SER A 146 5.22 6.78 -7.33
C SER A 146 6.04 6.24 -8.52
N PHE A 147 6.33 4.93 -8.51
CA PHE A 147 7.12 4.26 -9.57
C PHE A 147 6.27 3.38 -10.47
N LEU A 148 5.24 2.73 -9.92
CA LEU A 148 4.47 1.69 -10.59
C LEU A 148 3.10 2.17 -11.06
N GLY A 149 2.63 3.31 -10.56
CA GLY A 149 1.22 3.65 -10.63
C GLY A 149 0.38 2.75 -9.72
N HIS A 150 -0.91 2.86 -9.82
CA HIS A 150 -1.87 2.04 -9.07
C HIS A 150 -2.22 0.78 -9.86
N THR A 151 -1.61 -0.33 -9.52
CA THR A 151 -1.80 -1.63 -10.21
C THR A 151 -3.05 -2.39 -9.73
N LEU A 152 -3.97 -1.71 -9.05
CA LEU A 152 -5.25 -2.24 -8.56
C LEU A 152 -5.09 -3.53 -7.76
N GLY A 153 -5.65 -4.64 -8.22
CA GLY A 153 -5.58 -5.93 -7.52
C GLY A 153 -4.17 -6.49 -7.33
N ALA A 154 -3.18 -6.06 -8.12
CA ALA A 154 -1.80 -6.51 -7.99
C ALA A 154 -1.00 -5.73 -6.93
N CYS A 155 -1.51 -4.59 -6.42
CA CYS A 155 -0.79 -3.72 -5.49
C CYS A 155 -0.21 -4.49 -4.30
N GLY A 156 -1.04 -5.25 -3.60
CA GLY A 156 -0.61 -5.92 -2.37
C GLY A 156 0.54 -6.90 -2.59
N ALA A 157 0.51 -7.67 -3.67
CA ALA A 157 1.57 -8.63 -3.98
C ALA A 157 2.88 -7.93 -4.38
N LEU A 158 2.81 -6.92 -5.24
CA LEU A 158 3.98 -6.15 -5.68
C LEU A 158 4.61 -5.36 -4.53
N GLU A 159 3.80 -4.65 -3.77
CA GLU A 159 4.25 -3.84 -2.64
C GLU A 159 4.86 -4.70 -1.53
N SER A 160 4.29 -5.87 -1.25
CA SER A 160 4.89 -6.85 -0.32
C SER A 160 6.24 -7.35 -0.81
N TRP A 161 6.37 -7.68 -2.10
CA TRP A 161 7.66 -8.08 -2.66
C TRP A 161 8.70 -6.96 -2.54
N PHE A 162 8.36 -5.73 -2.87
CA PHE A 162 9.29 -4.60 -2.70
C PHE A 162 9.70 -4.41 -1.23
N CYS A 163 8.77 -4.53 -0.28
CA CYS A 163 9.09 -4.46 1.14
C CYS A 163 10.09 -5.55 1.54
N ILE A 164 9.92 -6.78 1.05
CA ILE A 164 10.85 -7.88 1.29
C ILE A 164 12.24 -7.57 0.72
N GLU A 165 12.32 -7.04 -0.51
CA GLU A 165 13.60 -6.67 -1.11
C GLU A 165 14.26 -5.48 -0.37
N MET A 166 13.48 -4.51 0.08
CA MET A 166 13.98 -3.40 0.91
C MET A 166 14.54 -3.90 2.25
N MET A 167 13.90 -4.87 2.89
CA MET A 167 14.42 -5.50 4.11
C MET A 167 15.75 -6.21 3.88
N LYS A 168 15.92 -6.93 2.77
CA LYS A 168 17.17 -7.60 2.39
C LYS A 168 18.30 -6.60 2.14
N ASP A 169 18.02 -5.50 1.44
CA ASP A 169 19.01 -4.49 1.09
C ASP A 169 19.36 -3.56 2.26
N ARG A 170 18.62 -3.60 3.38
CA ARG A 170 18.77 -2.74 4.56
C ARG A 170 18.78 -1.24 4.26
N LYS A 171 18.33 -0.80 3.09
CA LYS A 171 18.31 0.62 2.71
C LYS A 171 17.17 1.39 3.35
N SER A 172 16.04 0.76 3.57
CA SER A 172 14.86 1.39 4.19
C SER A 172 15.06 1.76 5.66
N THR A 173 16.03 1.14 6.36
CA THR A 173 16.34 1.43 7.77
C THR A 173 17.35 2.56 7.94
N ARG A 174 17.81 3.20 6.86
CA ARG A 174 18.83 4.26 6.88
C ARG A 174 18.32 5.61 6.35
N LEU A 175 17.03 5.85 6.34
CA LEU A 175 16.51 7.21 6.16
C LEU A 175 16.57 7.95 7.51
N ASN A 176 17.77 8.39 7.83
CA ASN A 176 18.01 9.40 8.84
C ASN A 176 18.04 10.77 8.17
#